data_ea971cedd51391ab41415291eb5dcd6a
#
_entry.id   ea971cedd51391ab41415291eb5dcd6a
#
_cell.length_a   1.000
_cell.length_b   1.000
_cell.length_c   1.000
_cell.angle_alpha   90.00
_cell.angle_beta   90.00
_cell.angle_gamma   90.00
#
_symmetry.space_group_name_H-M   'P 1'
#
loop_
_entity.id
_entity.type
_entity.pdbx_description
1 polymer ?
#
loop_
_entity_poly.entity_id
_entity_poly.type
_entity_poly.pdbx_seq_one_letter_code
_entity_poly.pdbx_strand_id
1 'polypeptide(L)'
;MNKFRVILSGGGTGGHIFPALSIAQGLKLKHPNTVFLFVGALGKMEMEKVPNAGFKITGLWISGFQRKQLLKNILFPIKLFISLFKSVFIMLRFRPNVVIGTGGYASGPLLFIASLLGKPTLIQEQNSYPGVTNKLLATKAQKICVAYENLESFFPKDKIVVTGNPVRQDLLDLNAKQQEAQSSFALDPSKKTLLVLGGSLGARRINQMVEEHLPFFKKNNIQLVWQCGKLYFDDYKSYNDIIDVQVLSFIKRMDLAYAAADIIISRAGASSVSELCIVGKPVVFIPSPNVAEDHQTKNALAVSSQNAALLIPEKDLNQEFEAHFSNLLSNKELQLQLSKNIKKLAKPSATDEIVIEIEKLINA
;
A
#
# COMPACT_ATOMS: atom_id res chain seq x y z
N MET A 1 29.66 11.87 -12.51
CA MET A 1 28.64 11.14 -11.72
C MET A 1 28.26 9.87 -12.45
N ASN A 2 28.45 8.70 -11.83
CA ASN A 2 28.12 7.43 -12.46
C ASN A 2 26.61 7.31 -12.66
N LYS A 3 26.23 6.87 -13.86
CA LYS A 3 24.84 6.68 -14.27
C LYS A 3 24.36 5.34 -13.74
N PHE A 4 23.64 5.31 -12.63
CA PHE A 4 23.04 4.07 -12.09
C PHE A 4 21.96 3.52 -13.03
N ARG A 5 21.91 2.21 -13.14
CA ARG A 5 20.90 1.46 -13.89
C ARG A 5 20.17 0.55 -12.91
N VAL A 6 18.91 0.82 -12.68
CA VAL A 6 18.10 0.15 -11.65
C VAL A 6 16.89 -0.51 -12.29
N ILE A 7 16.70 -1.79 -12.02
CA ILE A 7 15.45 -2.48 -12.36
C ILE A 7 14.60 -2.60 -11.08
N LEU A 8 13.33 -2.24 -11.20
CA LEU A 8 12.33 -2.48 -10.15
C LEU A 8 11.28 -3.45 -10.66
N SER A 9 10.86 -4.39 -9.82
CA SER A 9 9.80 -5.33 -10.14
C SER A 9 8.84 -5.46 -8.99
N GLY A 10 7.58 -5.22 -9.30
CA GLY A 10 6.46 -5.35 -8.37
C GLY A 10 5.18 -5.25 -9.15
N GLY A 11 4.16 -6.00 -8.76
CA GLY A 11 2.94 -5.93 -9.53
C GLY A 11 1.83 -6.85 -9.04
N GLY A 12 0.75 -6.87 -9.82
CA GLY A 12 -0.48 -7.59 -9.51
C GLY A 12 -1.44 -6.81 -8.60
N THR A 13 -0.92 -5.99 -7.69
CA THR A 13 -1.72 -5.16 -6.77
C THR A 13 -1.06 -3.82 -6.50
N GLY A 14 -1.86 -2.83 -6.08
CA GLY A 14 -1.33 -1.52 -5.66
C GLY A 14 -0.30 -1.61 -4.52
N GLY A 15 -0.48 -2.59 -3.62
CA GLY A 15 0.44 -2.82 -2.49
C GLY A 15 1.88 -3.12 -2.90
N HIS A 16 2.11 -3.67 -4.10
CA HIS A 16 3.46 -3.90 -4.62
C HIS A 16 3.94 -2.78 -5.55
N ILE A 17 3.02 -2.15 -6.30
CA ILE A 17 3.37 -1.15 -7.31
C ILE A 17 3.75 0.18 -6.67
N PHE A 18 2.96 0.67 -5.73
CA PHE A 18 3.21 1.98 -5.10
C PHE A 18 4.53 2.01 -4.31
N PRO A 19 4.91 0.98 -3.52
CA PRO A 19 6.24 0.91 -2.94
C PRO A 19 7.37 0.99 -3.97
N ALA A 20 7.25 0.26 -5.10
CA ALA A 20 8.25 0.32 -6.16
C ALA A 20 8.36 1.73 -6.77
N LEU A 21 7.23 2.42 -6.97
CA LEU A 21 7.20 3.79 -7.47
C LEU A 21 7.82 4.78 -6.47
N SER A 22 7.50 4.65 -5.18
CA SER A 22 8.08 5.50 -4.12
C SER A 22 9.59 5.33 -4.02
N ILE A 23 10.10 4.10 -4.09
CA ILE A 23 11.55 3.82 -4.12
C ILE A 23 12.20 4.44 -5.35
N ALA A 24 11.60 4.28 -6.55
CA ALA A 24 12.13 4.85 -7.77
C ALA A 24 12.15 6.38 -7.74
N GLN A 25 11.13 7.02 -7.17
CA GLN A 25 11.05 8.47 -7.00
C GLN A 25 12.11 8.96 -6.00
N GLY A 26 12.27 8.30 -4.85
CA GLY A 26 13.32 8.63 -3.88
C GLY A 26 14.72 8.51 -4.48
N LEU A 27 15.01 7.42 -5.21
CA LEU A 27 16.27 7.27 -5.95
C LEU A 27 16.46 8.35 -7.01
N LYS A 28 15.42 8.74 -7.73
CA LYS A 28 15.49 9.77 -8.77
C LYS A 28 15.76 11.15 -8.18
N LEU A 29 15.19 11.47 -7.02
CA LEU A 29 15.46 12.72 -6.31
C LEU A 29 16.93 12.82 -5.88
N LYS A 30 17.47 11.75 -5.32
CA LYS A 30 18.86 11.71 -4.83
C LYS A 30 19.88 11.55 -5.97
N HIS A 31 19.52 10.78 -7.00
CA HIS A 31 20.36 10.47 -8.18
C HIS A 31 19.60 10.76 -9.49
N PRO A 32 19.49 12.03 -9.93
CA PRO A 32 18.68 12.42 -11.09
C PRO A 32 19.07 11.72 -12.41
N ASN A 33 20.33 11.30 -12.54
CA ASN A 33 20.84 10.63 -13.76
C ASN A 33 20.59 9.11 -13.78
N THR A 34 19.87 8.55 -12.78
CA THR A 34 19.55 7.12 -12.73
C THR A 34 18.63 6.71 -13.88
N VAL A 35 18.95 5.60 -14.51
CA VAL A 35 18.12 4.98 -15.56
C VAL A 35 17.29 3.87 -14.94
N PHE A 36 15.98 4.00 -15.04
CA PHE A 36 15.02 3.04 -14.49
C PHE A 36 14.41 2.18 -15.58
N LEU A 37 14.21 0.92 -15.27
CA LEU A 37 13.34 0.00 -15.99
C LEU A 37 12.46 -0.75 -14.99
N PHE A 38 11.16 -0.68 -15.18
CA PHE A 38 10.23 -1.52 -14.43
C PHE A 38 9.97 -2.83 -15.19
N VAL A 39 9.73 -3.89 -14.42
CA VAL A 39 9.30 -5.18 -14.96
C VAL A 39 8.06 -5.63 -14.20
N GLY A 40 6.96 -5.84 -14.94
CA GLY A 40 5.64 -6.19 -14.40
C GLY A 40 5.02 -7.38 -15.12
N ALA A 41 3.81 -7.77 -14.75
CA ALA A 41 3.04 -8.80 -15.43
C ALA A 41 2.13 -8.19 -16.51
N LEU A 42 2.11 -8.78 -17.70
CA LEU A 42 1.26 -8.34 -18.81
C LEU A 42 -0.22 -8.35 -18.41
N GLY A 43 -0.96 -7.32 -18.83
CA GLY A 43 -2.39 -7.18 -18.56
C GLY A 43 -2.75 -6.85 -17.11
N LYS A 44 -1.77 -6.42 -16.28
CA LYS A 44 -1.98 -6.00 -14.91
C LYS A 44 -1.84 -4.48 -14.76
N MET A 45 -2.31 -3.97 -13.62
CA MET A 45 -2.41 -2.53 -13.37
C MET A 45 -1.05 -1.78 -13.43
N GLU A 46 0.05 -2.47 -13.19
CA GLU A 46 1.39 -1.89 -13.31
C GLU A 46 1.70 -1.42 -14.74
N MET A 47 1.14 -2.08 -15.77
CA MET A 47 1.34 -1.70 -17.16
C MET A 47 0.71 -0.33 -17.50
N GLU A 48 -0.22 0.14 -16.69
CA GLU A 48 -0.82 1.49 -16.76
C GLU A 48 -0.18 2.46 -15.76
N LYS A 49 -0.05 2.03 -14.50
CA LYS A 49 0.34 2.92 -13.39
C LYS A 49 1.80 3.38 -13.48
N VAL A 50 2.69 2.51 -13.92
CA VAL A 50 4.13 2.83 -14.03
C VAL A 50 4.40 3.86 -15.15
N PRO A 51 3.86 3.72 -16.38
CA PRO A 51 3.97 4.78 -17.40
C PRO A 51 3.34 6.10 -16.96
N ASN A 52 2.19 6.07 -16.29
CA ASN A 52 1.53 7.27 -15.78
C ASN A 52 2.38 8.01 -14.72
N ALA A 53 3.29 7.30 -14.05
CA ALA A 53 4.29 7.87 -13.15
C ALA A 53 5.60 8.31 -13.85
N GLY A 54 5.66 8.22 -15.19
CA GLY A 54 6.80 8.66 -16.00
C GLY A 54 7.96 7.66 -16.09
N PHE A 55 7.73 6.37 -15.80
CA PHE A 55 8.75 5.33 -15.89
C PHE A 55 8.49 4.34 -17.03
N LYS A 56 9.57 3.79 -17.59
CA LYS A 56 9.49 2.72 -18.60
C LYS A 56 9.21 1.38 -17.94
N ILE A 57 8.34 0.57 -18.55
CA ILE A 57 8.01 -0.78 -18.08
C ILE A 57 8.09 -1.81 -19.20
N THR A 58 8.48 -3.02 -18.86
CA THR A 58 8.43 -4.22 -19.72
C THR A 58 7.59 -5.29 -19.01
N GLY A 59 6.64 -5.90 -19.73
CA GLY A 59 5.78 -6.94 -19.18
C GLY A 59 6.33 -8.35 -19.36
N LEU A 60 6.22 -9.20 -18.34
CA LEU A 60 6.40 -10.65 -18.41
C LEU A 60 5.04 -11.34 -18.59
N TRP A 61 5.04 -12.44 -19.33
CA TRP A 61 3.84 -13.26 -19.43
C TRP A 61 3.74 -14.21 -18.25
N ILE A 62 3.35 -13.68 -17.11
CA ILE A 62 3.26 -14.41 -15.83
C ILE A 62 1.94 -14.12 -15.12
N SER A 63 1.46 -15.06 -14.35
CA SER A 63 0.26 -14.91 -13.50
C SER A 63 0.51 -15.58 -12.16
N GLY A 64 -0.28 -15.20 -11.13
CA GLY A 64 -0.23 -15.88 -9.86
C GLY A 64 -0.74 -17.31 -9.94
N PHE A 65 -0.18 -18.17 -9.11
CA PHE A 65 -0.66 -19.53 -8.94
C PHE A 65 -2.00 -19.54 -8.21
N GLN A 66 -3.04 -20.07 -8.85
CA GLN A 66 -4.41 -20.10 -8.32
C GLN A 66 -4.65 -21.35 -7.49
N ARG A 67 -4.47 -21.26 -6.16
CA ARG A 67 -4.60 -22.42 -5.24
C ARG A 67 -6.00 -23.05 -5.25
N LYS A 68 -7.06 -22.27 -5.48
CA LYS A 68 -8.46 -22.74 -5.48
C LYS A 68 -8.93 -23.28 -6.85
N GLN A 69 -8.18 -23.09 -7.92
CA GLN A 69 -8.56 -23.45 -9.29
C GLN A 69 -7.35 -24.03 -10.03
N LEU A 70 -6.99 -25.28 -9.69
CA LEU A 70 -5.77 -25.93 -10.18
C LEU A 70 -5.71 -26.02 -11.71
N LEU A 71 -6.83 -26.26 -12.37
CA LEU A 71 -6.92 -26.34 -13.84
C LEU A 71 -6.47 -25.04 -14.54
N LYS A 72 -6.64 -23.88 -13.92
CA LYS A 72 -6.16 -22.61 -14.47
C LYS A 72 -4.63 -22.46 -14.40
N ASN A 73 -3.95 -23.36 -13.70
CA ASN A 73 -2.50 -23.35 -13.58
C ASN A 73 -1.79 -24.21 -14.64
N ILE A 74 -2.49 -24.90 -15.54
CA ILE A 74 -1.89 -25.76 -16.57
C ILE A 74 -0.81 -25.01 -17.37
N LEU A 75 -1.04 -23.76 -17.71
CA LEU A 75 -0.07 -22.92 -18.42
C LEU A 75 0.97 -22.27 -17.52
N PHE A 76 0.89 -22.43 -16.20
CA PHE A 76 1.82 -21.78 -15.26
C PHE A 76 3.29 -22.16 -15.48
N PRO A 77 3.67 -23.46 -15.67
CA PRO A 77 5.05 -23.84 -15.93
C PRO A 77 5.60 -23.19 -17.23
N ILE A 78 4.78 -23.16 -18.28
CA ILE A 78 5.16 -22.56 -19.57
C ILE A 78 5.36 -21.04 -19.39
N LYS A 79 4.43 -20.37 -18.72
CA LYS A 79 4.54 -18.93 -18.43
C LYS A 79 5.79 -18.63 -17.60
N LEU A 80 6.08 -19.46 -16.61
CA LEU A 80 7.27 -19.31 -15.75
C LEU A 80 8.55 -19.45 -16.59
N PHE A 81 8.65 -20.50 -17.42
CA PHE A 81 9.80 -20.72 -18.28
C PHE A 81 10.05 -19.56 -19.25
N ILE A 82 9.01 -19.11 -19.96
CA ILE A 82 9.10 -17.97 -20.87
C ILE A 82 9.50 -16.69 -20.11
N SER A 83 8.97 -16.48 -18.90
CA SER A 83 9.30 -15.33 -18.08
C SER A 83 10.73 -15.35 -17.57
N LEU A 84 11.27 -16.53 -17.19
CA LEU A 84 12.68 -16.71 -16.84
C LEU A 84 13.58 -16.38 -18.04
N PHE A 85 13.29 -16.95 -19.22
CA PHE A 85 14.06 -16.67 -20.44
C PHE A 85 14.04 -15.17 -20.80
N LYS A 86 12.86 -14.55 -20.77
CA LYS A 86 12.73 -13.11 -21.02
C LYS A 86 13.49 -12.27 -19.97
N SER A 87 13.53 -12.72 -18.72
CA SER A 87 14.28 -12.06 -17.65
C SER A 87 15.79 -12.10 -17.93
N VAL A 88 16.34 -13.22 -18.44
CA VAL A 88 17.75 -13.27 -18.89
C VAL A 88 18.02 -12.21 -19.97
N PHE A 89 17.15 -12.14 -20.97
CA PHE A 89 17.31 -11.14 -22.05
C PHE A 89 17.26 -9.70 -21.52
N ILE A 90 16.32 -9.39 -20.60
CA ILE A 90 16.22 -8.08 -19.96
C ILE A 90 17.51 -7.75 -19.20
N MET A 91 18.02 -8.70 -18.41
CA MET A 91 19.25 -8.51 -17.64
C MET A 91 20.48 -8.25 -18.51
N LEU A 92 20.66 -9.02 -19.57
CA LEU A 92 21.80 -8.87 -20.49
C LEU A 92 21.74 -7.56 -21.28
N ARG A 93 20.53 -7.15 -21.73
CA ARG A 93 20.33 -5.92 -22.49
C ARG A 93 20.41 -4.67 -21.62
N PHE A 94 19.75 -4.68 -20.44
CA PHE A 94 19.67 -3.50 -19.57
C PHE A 94 20.93 -3.36 -18.69
N ARG A 95 21.60 -4.46 -18.31
CA ARG A 95 22.80 -4.49 -17.45
C ARG A 95 22.65 -3.66 -16.19
N PRO A 96 21.73 -4.01 -15.27
CA PRO A 96 21.48 -3.23 -14.06
C PRO A 96 22.66 -3.31 -13.09
N ASN A 97 22.81 -2.26 -12.27
CA ASN A 97 23.69 -2.26 -11.09
C ASN A 97 23.00 -2.97 -9.91
N VAL A 98 21.68 -2.83 -9.79
CA VAL A 98 20.88 -3.46 -8.74
C VAL A 98 19.48 -3.79 -9.26
N VAL A 99 18.87 -4.84 -8.71
CA VAL A 99 17.49 -5.25 -9.00
C VAL A 99 16.68 -5.28 -7.72
N ILE A 100 15.55 -4.58 -7.70
CA ILE A 100 14.70 -4.39 -6.54
C ILE A 100 13.36 -5.10 -6.77
N GLY A 101 12.95 -5.94 -5.84
CA GLY A 101 11.66 -6.62 -5.83
C GLY A 101 10.77 -6.13 -4.70
N THR A 102 9.57 -5.68 -5.03
CA THR A 102 8.56 -5.30 -4.04
C THR A 102 7.45 -6.34 -3.92
N GLY A 103 7.64 -7.52 -4.52
CA GLY A 103 6.65 -8.59 -4.49
C GLY A 103 5.80 -8.70 -5.75
N GLY A 104 4.91 -9.68 -5.76
CA GLY A 104 4.09 -10.02 -6.93
C GLY A 104 4.76 -11.01 -7.88
N TYR A 105 4.03 -11.41 -8.90
CA TYR A 105 4.41 -12.56 -9.74
C TYR A 105 5.63 -12.28 -10.63
N ALA A 106 5.78 -11.06 -11.11
CA ALA A 106 6.85 -10.68 -12.03
C ALA A 106 8.20 -10.56 -11.33
N SER A 107 8.22 -10.22 -10.03
CA SER A 107 9.47 -10.10 -9.27
C SER A 107 10.17 -11.45 -9.10
N GLY A 108 9.42 -12.56 -9.01
CA GLY A 108 9.97 -13.91 -8.85
C GLY A 108 11.00 -14.29 -9.93
N PRO A 109 10.59 -14.43 -11.19
CA PRO A 109 11.50 -14.78 -12.29
C PRO A 109 12.64 -13.79 -12.46
N LEU A 110 12.36 -12.49 -12.32
CA LEU A 110 13.36 -11.45 -12.54
C LEU A 110 14.48 -11.47 -11.49
N LEU A 111 14.13 -11.44 -10.19
CA LEU A 111 15.12 -11.45 -9.11
C LEU A 111 15.87 -12.79 -9.05
N PHE A 112 15.19 -13.90 -9.34
CA PHE A 112 15.85 -15.19 -9.44
C PHE A 112 16.96 -15.19 -10.50
N ILE A 113 16.68 -14.70 -11.71
CA ILE A 113 17.69 -14.58 -12.77
C ILE A 113 18.76 -13.56 -12.38
N ALA A 114 18.40 -12.41 -11.78
CA ALA A 114 19.36 -11.43 -11.31
C ALA A 114 20.37 -12.05 -10.35
N SER A 115 19.89 -12.84 -9.37
CA SER A 115 20.74 -13.53 -8.40
C SER A 115 21.66 -14.57 -9.05
N LEU A 116 21.18 -15.33 -10.05
CA LEU A 116 22.01 -16.28 -10.81
C LEU A 116 23.10 -15.60 -11.63
N LEU A 117 22.85 -14.41 -12.12
CA LEU A 117 23.82 -13.61 -12.87
C LEU A 117 24.72 -12.75 -11.97
N GLY A 118 24.73 -13.00 -10.67
CA GLY A 118 25.57 -12.29 -9.69
C GLY A 118 25.23 -10.81 -9.55
N LYS A 119 24.02 -10.37 -9.93
CA LYS A 119 23.60 -8.98 -9.74
C LYS A 119 23.02 -8.76 -8.35
N PRO A 120 23.40 -7.66 -7.67
CA PRO A 120 22.83 -7.33 -6.37
C PRO A 120 21.31 -7.24 -6.43
N THR A 121 20.65 -7.87 -5.45
CA THR A 121 19.18 -7.84 -5.32
C THR A 121 18.77 -7.38 -3.94
N LEU A 122 17.72 -6.54 -3.92
CA LEU A 122 17.05 -6.10 -2.70
C LEU A 122 15.58 -6.47 -2.78
N ILE A 123 15.05 -7.01 -1.68
CA ILE A 123 13.61 -7.25 -1.51
C ILE A 123 13.05 -6.20 -0.56
N GLN A 124 11.90 -5.64 -0.88
CA GLN A 124 11.09 -4.85 0.05
C GLN A 124 9.81 -5.61 0.35
N GLU A 125 9.55 -5.89 1.63
CA GLU A 125 8.34 -6.57 2.12
C GLU A 125 7.47 -5.60 2.89
N GLN A 126 6.21 -5.50 2.47
CA GLN A 126 5.28 -4.51 2.97
C GLN A 126 4.42 -4.99 4.15
N ASN A 127 4.23 -6.28 4.27
CA ASN A 127 3.25 -6.88 5.19
C ASN A 127 3.92 -7.45 6.44
N SER A 128 3.17 -7.51 7.52
CA SER A 128 3.56 -8.23 8.73
C SER A 128 3.63 -9.76 8.54
N TYR A 129 3.05 -10.27 7.45
CA TYR A 129 3.20 -11.65 7.00
C TYR A 129 3.66 -11.66 5.54
N PRO A 130 4.90 -12.14 5.26
CA PRO A 130 5.52 -11.99 3.96
C PRO A 130 4.84 -12.76 2.85
N GLY A 131 4.88 -12.17 1.64
CA GLY A 131 4.42 -12.82 0.42
C GLY A 131 5.29 -14.02 0.02
N VAL A 132 4.66 -15.01 -0.64
CA VAL A 132 5.35 -16.25 -1.07
C VAL A 132 6.57 -15.97 -1.93
N THR A 133 6.47 -15.04 -2.88
CA THR A 133 7.57 -14.68 -3.78
C THR A 133 8.78 -14.16 -2.99
N ASN A 134 8.56 -13.26 -2.02
CA ASN A 134 9.63 -12.71 -1.20
C ASN A 134 10.27 -13.77 -0.32
N LYS A 135 9.47 -14.70 0.25
CA LYS A 135 10.01 -15.86 1.00
C LYS A 135 10.90 -16.76 0.16
N LEU A 136 10.50 -17.07 -1.08
CA LEU A 136 11.29 -17.91 -1.98
C LEU A 136 12.62 -17.26 -2.42
N LEU A 137 12.65 -15.93 -2.52
CA LEU A 137 13.83 -15.17 -2.95
C LEU A 137 14.75 -14.79 -1.79
N ALA A 138 14.29 -14.88 -0.55
CA ALA A 138 14.97 -14.35 0.65
C ALA A 138 16.43 -14.82 0.80
N THR A 139 16.67 -16.11 0.60
CA THR A 139 18.03 -16.69 0.73
C THR A 139 19.00 -16.17 -0.33
N LYS A 140 18.49 -15.78 -1.50
CA LYS A 140 19.28 -15.30 -2.64
C LYS A 140 19.49 -13.77 -2.64
N ALA A 141 18.58 -13.03 -2.02
CA ALA A 141 18.70 -11.58 -1.90
C ALA A 141 19.87 -11.18 -1.00
N GLN A 142 20.52 -10.06 -1.29
CA GLN A 142 21.56 -9.49 -0.45
C GLN A 142 20.99 -8.68 0.72
N LYS A 143 19.87 -7.97 0.50
CA LYS A 143 19.17 -7.19 1.54
C LYS A 143 17.67 -7.37 1.44
N ILE A 144 17.02 -7.33 2.59
CA ILE A 144 15.56 -7.44 2.74
C ILE A 144 15.09 -6.31 3.64
N CYS A 145 14.57 -5.26 3.02
CA CYS A 145 13.95 -4.15 3.72
C CYS A 145 12.52 -4.53 4.11
N VAL A 146 12.20 -4.48 5.39
CA VAL A 146 10.89 -4.91 5.91
C VAL A 146 10.16 -3.76 6.58
N ALA A 147 8.82 -3.81 6.53
CA ALA A 147 7.98 -2.80 7.18
C ALA A 147 7.75 -3.07 8.67
N TYR A 148 7.82 -4.32 9.07
CA TYR A 148 7.52 -4.78 10.43
C TYR A 148 8.71 -5.54 11.02
N GLU A 149 8.83 -5.49 12.34
CA GLU A 149 9.76 -6.29 13.12
C GLU A 149 9.31 -7.78 13.20
N ASN A 150 10.18 -8.63 13.75
CA ASN A 150 9.92 -10.05 14.04
C ASN A 150 9.63 -10.89 12.79
N LEU A 151 10.33 -10.62 11.67
CA LEU A 151 10.24 -11.40 10.44
C LEU A 151 11.38 -12.43 10.27
N GLU A 152 12.18 -12.67 11.30
CA GLU A 152 13.31 -13.62 11.32
C GLU A 152 12.87 -15.07 11.14
N SER A 153 11.61 -15.37 11.44
CA SER A 153 11.03 -16.69 11.16
C SER A 153 10.82 -16.96 9.66
N PHE A 154 10.84 -15.92 8.84
CA PHE A 154 10.60 -15.97 7.40
C PHE A 154 11.82 -15.63 6.56
N PHE A 155 12.74 -14.83 7.10
CA PHE A 155 13.87 -14.26 6.38
C PHE A 155 15.18 -14.44 7.17
N PRO A 156 16.34 -14.61 6.48
CA PRO A 156 17.64 -14.62 7.15
C PRO A 156 17.88 -13.32 7.93
N LYS A 157 18.16 -13.45 9.23
CA LYS A 157 18.27 -12.32 10.17
C LYS A 157 19.36 -11.31 9.77
N ASP A 158 20.47 -11.78 9.24
CA ASP A 158 21.61 -10.96 8.79
C ASP A 158 21.29 -10.09 7.56
N LYS A 159 20.21 -10.38 6.85
CA LYS A 159 19.79 -9.63 5.66
C LYS A 159 18.64 -8.66 5.92
N ILE A 160 17.97 -8.77 7.07
CA ILE A 160 16.82 -7.92 7.42
C ILE A 160 17.28 -6.53 7.79
N VAL A 161 16.60 -5.53 7.25
CA VAL A 161 16.67 -4.12 7.68
C VAL A 161 15.25 -3.61 7.88
N VAL A 162 14.92 -3.17 9.10
CA VAL A 162 13.59 -2.65 9.41
C VAL A 162 13.53 -1.18 9.02
N THR A 163 13.09 -0.91 7.79
CA THR A 163 13.01 0.44 7.21
C THR A 163 11.60 1.04 7.29
N GLY A 164 10.58 0.22 7.42
CA GLY A 164 9.20 0.64 7.16
C GLY A 164 8.82 0.49 5.68
N ASN A 165 7.58 0.88 5.37
CA ASN A 165 7.10 0.94 3.98
C ASN A 165 7.41 2.30 3.36
N PRO A 166 7.89 2.33 2.12
CA PRO A 166 8.05 3.57 1.40
C PRO A 166 6.67 4.17 1.10
N VAL A 167 6.46 5.37 1.59
CA VAL A 167 5.22 6.14 1.44
C VAL A 167 5.44 7.39 0.62
N ARG A 168 4.37 7.99 0.17
CA ARG A 168 4.43 9.25 -0.56
C ARG A 168 4.87 10.41 0.35
N GLN A 169 5.70 11.30 -0.17
CA GLN A 169 6.30 12.39 0.59
C GLN A 169 5.32 13.53 0.90
N ASP A 170 4.23 13.67 0.14
CA ASP A 170 3.20 14.71 0.30
C ASP A 170 2.37 14.56 1.59
N LEU A 171 2.55 13.44 2.33
CA LEU A 171 1.91 13.19 3.62
C LEU A 171 2.66 13.76 4.83
N LEU A 172 3.89 14.23 4.67
CA LEU A 172 4.71 14.66 5.80
C LEU A 172 4.31 16.02 6.38
N ASP A 173 3.59 16.85 5.61
CA ASP A 173 3.10 18.16 6.06
C ASP A 173 1.61 18.32 5.77
N LEU A 174 0.77 17.69 6.58
CA LEU A 174 -0.68 17.76 6.44
C LEU A 174 -1.29 19.01 7.12
N ASN A 175 -0.65 19.54 8.16
CA ASN A 175 -1.20 20.66 8.92
C ASN A 175 -1.31 21.93 8.07
N ALA A 176 -0.32 22.19 7.22
CA ALA A 176 -0.33 23.32 6.29
C ALA A 176 -1.41 23.21 5.20
N LYS A 177 -2.00 22.00 5.02
CA LYS A 177 -2.98 21.73 3.96
C LYS A 177 -4.44 21.75 4.43
N GLN A 178 -4.71 21.99 5.71
CA GLN A 178 -6.06 21.86 6.28
C GLN A 178 -7.06 22.81 5.61
N GLN A 179 -6.69 24.07 5.40
CA GLN A 179 -7.57 25.07 4.76
C GLN A 179 -7.82 24.74 3.28
N GLU A 180 -6.78 24.33 2.52
CA GLU A 180 -6.91 23.87 1.14
C GLU A 180 -7.83 22.63 1.07
N ALA A 181 -7.69 21.71 2.03
CA ALA A 181 -8.49 20.49 2.12
C ALA A 181 -9.98 20.79 2.34
N GLN A 182 -10.30 21.67 3.29
CA GLN A 182 -11.67 22.11 3.55
C GLN A 182 -12.31 22.71 2.30
N SER A 183 -11.59 23.60 1.61
CA SER A 183 -12.08 24.23 0.37
C SER A 183 -12.24 23.21 -0.76
N SER A 184 -11.28 22.28 -0.92
CA SER A 184 -11.28 21.29 -2.00
C SER A 184 -12.43 20.28 -1.90
N PHE A 185 -12.87 19.97 -0.69
CA PHE A 185 -14.00 19.08 -0.42
C PHE A 185 -15.25 19.83 0.04
N ALA A 186 -15.30 21.16 -0.09
CA ALA A 186 -16.44 22.00 0.32
C ALA A 186 -16.97 21.63 1.73
N LEU A 187 -16.07 21.46 2.69
CA LEU A 187 -16.38 21.00 4.05
C LEU A 187 -16.69 22.17 4.97
N ASP A 188 -17.64 21.95 5.88
CA ASP A 188 -17.96 22.86 6.97
C ASP A 188 -16.95 22.69 8.12
N PRO A 189 -16.14 23.72 8.46
CA PRO A 189 -15.15 23.63 9.54
C PRO A 189 -15.73 23.36 10.92
N SER A 190 -17.02 23.58 11.13
CA SER A 190 -17.70 23.35 12.40
C SER A 190 -18.10 21.87 12.62
N LYS A 191 -18.05 21.04 11.56
CA LYS A 191 -18.43 19.64 11.59
C LYS A 191 -17.21 18.72 11.63
N LYS A 192 -17.36 17.55 12.26
CA LYS A 192 -16.35 16.49 12.16
C LYS A 192 -16.38 15.81 10.80
N THR A 193 -15.22 15.64 10.20
CA THR A 193 -15.07 14.98 8.91
C THR A 193 -14.68 13.51 9.09
N LEU A 194 -15.53 12.62 8.60
CA LEU A 194 -15.23 11.20 8.48
C LEU A 194 -14.73 10.89 7.06
N LEU A 195 -13.50 10.41 6.97
CA LEU A 195 -12.93 9.91 5.72
C LEU A 195 -13.11 8.37 5.65
N VAL A 196 -13.74 7.89 4.58
CA VAL A 196 -13.95 6.46 4.36
C VAL A 196 -13.18 5.99 3.12
N LEU A 197 -12.31 5.00 3.29
CA LEU A 197 -11.41 4.49 2.25
C LEU A 197 -11.66 2.99 1.98
N GLY A 198 -12.37 2.69 0.91
CA GLY A 198 -12.58 1.32 0.41
C GLY A 198 -11.42 0.77 -0.42
N GLY A 199 -10.40 1.60 -0.71
CA GLY A 199 -9.34 1.31 -1.68
C GLY A 199 -9.72 1.66 -3.12
N SER A 200 -8.78 1.52 -4.08
CA SER A 200 -8.95 1.99 -5.46
C SER A 200 -10.06 1.27 -6.24
N LEU A 201 -10.35 0.02 -5.92
CA LEU A 201 -11.45 -0.75 -6.52
C LEU A 201 -12.74 -0.63 -5.70
N GLY A 202 -12.64 -0.17 -4.46
CA GLY A 202 -13.74 -0.13 -3.50
C GLY A 202 -13.85 -1.40 -2.65
N ALA A 203 -14.67 -1.32 -1.62
CA ALA A 203 -14.95 -2.39 -0.68
C ALA A 203 -16.44 -2.49 -0.42
N ARG A 204 -17.11 -3.48 -1.05
CA ARG A 204 -18.58 -3.64 -0.98
C ARG A 204 -19.08 -3.53 0.46
N ARG A 205 -18.49 -4.27 1.38
CA ARG A 205 -18.96 -4.32 2.76
C ARG A 205 -18.79 -2.98 3.50
N ILE A 206 -17.70 -2.24 3.23
CA ILE A 206 -17.54 -0.88 3.78
C ILE A 206 -18.61 0.05 3.19
N ASN A 207 -18.86 -0.02 1.88
CA ASN A 207 -19.87 0.81 1.23
C ASN A 207 -21.27 0.56 1.81
N GLN A 208 -21.66 -0.71 1.97
CA GLN A 208 -22.93 -1.09 2.60
C GLN A 208 -23.03 -0.57 4.04
N MET A 209 -21.98 -0.73 4.83
CA MET A 209 -21.93 -0.21 6.20
C MET A 209 -22.11 1.31 6.23
N VAL A 210 -21.45 2.05 5.34
CA VAL A 210 -21.62 3.51 5.27
C VAL A 210 -23.06 3.88 4.93
N GLU A 211 -23.65 3.23 3.91
CA GLU A 211 -25.02 3.43 3.48
C GLU A 211 -26.01 3.18 4.62
N GLU A 212 -25.87 2.03 5.32
CA GLU A 212 -26.71 1.65 6.46
C GLU A 212 -26.65 2.69 7.60
N HIS A 213 -25.50 3.37 7.77
CA HIS A 213 -25.26 4.32 8.87
C HIS A 213 -25.34 5.80 8.49
N LEU A 214 -25.80 6.16 7.26
CA LEU A 214 -26.01 7.57 6.90
C LEU A 214 -26.91 8.34 7.88
N PRO A 215 -28.05 7.78 8.35
CA PRO A 215 -28.89 8.45 9.35
C PRO A 215 -28.15 8.70 10.67
N PHE A 216 -27.32 7.75 11.10
CA PHE A 216 -26.49 7.87 12.29
C PHE A 216 -25.45 9.00 12.14
N PHE A 217 -24.74 9.09 11.01
CA PHE A 217 -23.75 10.14 10.76
C PHE A 217 -24.41 11.53 10.73
N LYS A 218 -25.57 11.67 10.08
CA LYS A 218 -26.35 12.90 10.05
C LYS A 218 -26.79 13.34 11.46
N LYS A 219 -27.32 12.40 12.28
CA LYS A 219 -27.73 12.66 13.67
C LYS A 219 -26.58 13.20 14.53
N ASN A 220 -25.34 12.74 14.26
CA ASN A 220 -24.15 13.12 15.01
C ASN A 220 -23.39 14.29 14.39
N ASN A 221 -23.96 15.01 13.43
CA ASN A 221 -23.37 16.17 12.74
C ASN A 221 -22.01 15.86 12.10
N ILE A 222 -21.90 14.71 11.43
CA ILE A 222 -20.70 14.23 10.74
C ILE A 222 -20.86 14.45 9.26
N GLN A 223 -19.87 15.07 8.63
CA GLN A 223 -19.73 15.14 7.17
C GLN A 223 -18.80 14.04 6.65
N LEU A 224 -19.09 13.52 5.45
CA LEU A 224 -18.40 12.38 4.87
C LEU A 224 -17.62 12.74 3.62
N VAL A 225 -16.37 12.28 3.55
CA VAL A 225 -15.63 12.13 2.31
C VAL A 225 -15.47 10.62 2.07
N TRP A 226 -16.22 10.07 1.14
CA TRP A 226 -16.37 8.63 0.95
C TRP A 226 -15.84 8.16 -0.39
N GLN A 227 -14.66 7.51 -0.39
CA GLN A 227 -14.14 6.81 -1.56
C GLN A 227 -14.79 5.42 -1.67
N CYS A 228 -15.87 5.31 -2.42
CA CYS A 228 -16.58 4.05 -2.64
C CYS A 228 -15.85 3.09 -3.59
N GLY A 229 -14.92 3.62 -4.41
CA GLY A 229 -14.15 2.87 -5.40
C GLY A 229 -14.81 2.81 -6.77
N LYS A 230 -13.97 2.58 -7.80
CA LYS A 230 -14.41 2.61 -9.20
C LYS A 230 -15.51 1.62 -9.53
N LEU A 231 -15.50 0.43 -8.90
CA LEU A 231 -16.46 -0.64 -9.19
C LEU A 231 -17.88 -0.35 -8.68
N TYR A 232 -18.01 0.53 -7.70
CA TYR A 232 -19.26 0.80 -7.00
C TYR A 232 -19.74 2.25 -7.17
N PHE A 233 -19.02 3.07 -7.92
CA PHE A 233 -19.33 4.49 -8.02
C PHE A 233 -20.73 4.74 -8.59
N ASP A 234 -21.14 3.98 -9.60
CA ASP A 234 -22.47 4.13 -10.20
C ASP A 234 -23.60 3.76 -9.24
N ASP A 235 -23.35 2.84 -8.29
CA ASP A 235 -24.33 2.42 -7.29
C ASP A 235 -24.49 3.49 -6.18
N TYR A 236 -23.44 4.26 -5.87
CA TYR A 236 -23.42 5.17 -4.72
C TYR A 236 -23.36 6.65 -5.08
N LYS A 237 -23.14 7.05 -6.33
CA LYS A 237 -22.98 8.46 -6.74
C LYS A 237 -24.19 9.36 -6.42
N SER A 238 -25.41 8.78 -6.36
CA SER A 238 -26.63 9.50 -6.00
C SER A 238 -26.62 10.04 -4.57
N TYR A 239 -25.82 9.48 -3.69
CA TYR A 239 -25.66 10.00 -2.33
C TYR A 239 -24.92 11.37 -2.27
N ASN A 240 -24.33 11.84 -3.38
CA ASN A 240 -23.84 13.23 -3.48
C ASN A 240 -24.97 14.28 -3.40
N ASP A 241 -26.24 13.88 -3.58
CA ASP A 241 -27.38 14.77 -3.40
C ASP A 241 -27.75 14.98 -1.92
N ILE A 242 -27.17 14.18 -1.02
CA ILE A 242 -27.35 14.32 0.42
C ILE A 242 -26.34 15.36 0.96
N ILE A 243 -26.86 16.34 1.70
CA ILE A 243 -26.03 17.35 2.35
C ILE A 243 -24.99 16.67 3.26
N ASP A 244 -23.76 17.18 3.24
CA ASP A 244 -22.63 16.68 4.03
C ASP A 244 -22.08 15.29 3.59
N VAL A 245 -22.46 14.79 2.41
CA VAL A 245 -21.95 13.53 1.88
C VAL A 245 -21.29 13.76 0.52
N GLN A 246 -20.01 13.40 0.42
CA GLN A 246 -19.27 13.40 -0.83
C GLN A 246 -18.82 11.97 -1.19
N VAL A 247 -19.38 11.45 -2.28
CA VAL A 247 -19.02 10.12 -2.82
C VAL A 247 -18.05 10.28 -3.98
N LEU A 248 -16.92 9.62 -3.90
CA LEU A 248 -15.85 9.69 -4.89
C LEU A 248 -15.47 8.29 -5.36
N SER A 249 -15.32 8.12 -6.67
CA SER A 249 -14.79 6.86 -7.23
C SER A 249 -13.32 6.64 -6.87
N PHE A 250 -12.55 7.73 -6.80
CA PHE A 250 -11.12 7.73 -6.47
C PHE A 250 -10.66 9.12 -6.01
N ILE A 251 -9.89 9.17 -4.94
CA ILE A 251 -9.29 10.40 -4.42
C ILE A 251 -7.87 10.53 -4.99
N LYS A 252 -7.64 11.56 -5.81
CA LYS A 252 -6.31 11.84 -6.38
C LYS A 252 -5.38 12.52 -5.37
N ARG A 253 -5.91 13.51 -4.66
CA ARG A 253 -5.21 14.30 -3.63
C ARG A 253 -5.49 13.70 -2.24
N MET A 254 -4.86 12.53 -1.99
CA MET A 254 -4.99 11.85 -0.69
C MET A 254 -4.44 12.69 0.47
N ASP A 255 -3.43 13.50 0.21
CA ASP A 255 -2.89 14.46 1.16
C ASP A 255 -3.96 15.41 1.69
N LEU A 256 -4.81 15.95 0.80
CA LEU A 256 -5.93 16.82 1.21
C LEU A 256 -7.02 16.03 1.95
N ALA A 257 -7.35 14.80 1.50
CA ALA A 257 -8.34 13.99 2.18
C ALA A 257 -7.90 13.62 3.61
N TYR A 258 -6.63 13.28 3.80
CA TYR A 258 -6.08 13.02 5.12
C TYR A 258 -5.99 14.30 5.99
N ALA A 259 -5.67 15.44 5.39
CA ALA A 259 -5.65 16.73 6.11
C ALA A 259 -7.04 17.14 6.60
N ALA A 260 -8.07 16.87 5.80
CA ALA A 260 -9.47 17.18 6.14
C ALA A 260 -10.04 16.27 7.25
N ALA A 261 -9.57 15.03 7.36
CA ALA A 261 -10.17 14.03 8.21
C ALA A 261 -9.97 14.29 9.70
N ASP A 262 -10.99 14.04 10.51
CA ASP A 262 -10.91 13.91 11.96
C ASP A 262 -10.83 12.44 12.39
N ILE A 263 -11.59 11.56 11.71
CA ILE A 263 -11.61 10.11 11.93
C ILE A 263 -11.56 9.43 10.57
N ILE A 264 -10.89 8.29 10.50
CA ILE A 264 -10.71 7.56 9.24
C ILE A 264 -11.20 6.12 9.40
N ILE A 265 -12.02 5.66 8.45
CA ILE A 265 -12.35 4.24 8.27
C ILE A 265 -11.60 3.73 7.06
N SER A 266 -10.86 2.64 7.19
CA SER A 266 -10.03 2.13 6.08
C SER A 266 -9.89 0.61 6.08
N ARG A 267 -9.63 0.07 4.87
CA ARG A 267 -9.01 -1.25 4.74
C ARG A 267 -7.58 -1.22 5.30
N ALA A 268 -7.09 -2.37 5.75
CA ALA A 268 -5.75 -2.52 6.33
C ALA A 268 -4.72 -3.06 5.32
N GLY A 269 -4.72 -2.52 4.11
CA GLY A 269 -3.63 -2.76 3.16
C GLY A 269 -2.31 -2.17 3.67
N ALA A 270 -1.18 -2.83 3.43
CA ALA A 270 0.11 -2.47 4.01
C ALA A 270 0.49 -0.99 3.78
N SER A 271 0.36 -0.49 2.55
CA SER A 271 0.65 0.92 2.24
C SER A 271 -0.31 1.87 2.96
N SER A 272 -1.62 1.52 3.02
CA SER A 272 -2.61 2.34 3.73
C SER A 272 -2.31 2.42 5.23
N VAL A 273 -1.97 1.29 5.86
CA VAL A 273 -1.57 1.28 7.28
C VAL A 273 -0.38 2.18 7.52
N SER A 274 0.66 2.10 6.69
CA SER A 274 1.86 2.92 6.82
C SER A 274 1.60 4.41 6.59
N GLU A 275 0.76 4.75 5.61
CA GLU A 275 0.31 6.14 5.40
C GLU A 275 -0.47 6.64 6.62
N LEU A 276 -1.41 5.85 7.15
CA LEU A 276 -2.24 6.22 8.31
C LEU A 276 -1.42 6.39 9.60
N CYS A 277 -0.32 5.64 9.76
CA CYS A 277 0.63 5.88 10.85
C CYS A 277 1.27 7.27 10.75
N ILE A 278 1.63 7.73 9.55
CA ILE A 278 2.17 9.08 9.33
C ILE A 278 1.09 10.15 9.55
N VAL A 279 -0.11 9.92 9.03
CA VAL A 279 -1.27 10.82 9.20
C VAL A 279 -1.59 11.05 10.67
N GLY A 280 -1.51 10.04 11.52
CA GLY A 280 -1.64 10.16 12.96
C GLY A 280 -3.04 10.55 13.45
N LYS A 281 -4.09 10.24 12.69
CA LYS A 281 -5.50 10.45 13.07
C LYS A 281 -6.09 9.17 13.67
N PRO A 282 -7.20 9.23 14.44
CA PRO A 282 -7.92 8.03 14.87
C PRO A 282 -8.39 7.20 13.68
N VAL A 283 -8.10 5.91 13.69
CA VAL A 283 -8.43 4.98 12.60
C VAL A 283 -9.27 3.83 13.11
N VAL A 284 -10.30 3.47 12.32
CA VAL A 284 -11.04 2.21 12.42
C VAL A 284 -10.66 1.34 11.22
N PHE A 285 -9.93 0.27 11.46
CA PHE A 285 -9.61 -0.71 10.43
C PHE A 285 -10.73 -1.73 10.27
N ILE A 286 -11.14 -1.91 9.01
CA ILE A 286 -12.07 -2.97 8.59
C ILE A 286 -11.30 -3.84 7.57
N PRO A 287 -10.56 -4.86 8.03
CA PRO A 287 -9.75 -5.68 7.14
C PRO A 287 -10.61 -6.52 6.20
N SER A 288 -10.13 -6.74 4.97
CA SER A 288 -10.79 -7.64 4.02
C SER A 288 -10.43 -9.09 4.34
N PRO A 289 -11.41 -10.00 4.53
CA PRO A 289 -11.14 -11.42 4.74
C PRO A 289 -10.75 -12.15 3.43
N ASN A 290 -10.93 -11.51 2.28
CA ASN A 290 -10.76 -12.12 0.96
C ASN A 290 -9.38 -11.84 0.34
N VAL A 291 -8.35 -11.69 1.16
CA VAL A 291 -6.97 -11.46 0.72
C VAL A 291 -6.07 -12.65 1.01
N ALA A 292 -4.98 -12.78 0.25
CA ALA A 292 -4.04 -13.87 0.44
C ALA A 292 -3.46 -13.87 1.86
N GLU A 293 -3.36 -15.06 2.49
CA GLU A 293 -2.74 -15.26 3.81
C GLU A 293 -3.33 -14.38 4.93
N ASP A 294 -4.54 -13.84 4.72
CA ASP A 294 -5.22 -12.93 5.66
C ASP A 294 -4.35 -11.75 6.14
N HIS A 295 -3.53 -11.23 5.20
CA HIS A 295 -2.54 -10.20 5.55
C HIS A 295 -3.16 -8.89 6.04
N GLN A 296 -4.41 -8.54 5.62
CA GLN A 296 -5.03 -7.31 6.12
C GLN A 296 -5.41 -7.40 7.60
N THR A 297 -5.93 -8.54 8.06
CA THR A 297 -6.20 -8.74 9.49
C THR A 297 -4.91 -8.68 10.29
N LYS A 298 -3.85 -9.32 9.81
CA LYS A 298 -2.53 -9.30 10.47
C LYS A 298 -1.93 -7.90 10.55
N ASN A 299 -2.03 -7.11 9.45
CA ASN A 299 -1.57 -5.73 9.44
C ASN A 299 -2.37 -4.85 10.42
N ALA A 300 -3.71 -5.02 10.46
CA ALA A 300 -4.57 -4.28 11.40
C ALA A 300 -4.26 -4.66 12.85
N LEU A 301 -4.07 -5.96 13.15
CA LEU A 301 -3.70 -6.44 14.48
C LEU A 301 -2.36 -5.89 14.94
N ALA A 302 -1.36 -5.78 14.05
CA ALA A 302 -0.05 -5.20 14.38
C ALA A 302 -0.14 -3.75 14.89
N VAL A 303 -1.20 -3.04 14.53
CA VAL A 303 -1.47 -1.66 14.97
C VAL A 303 -2.42 -1.64 16.17
N SER A 304 -3.55 -2.36 16.09
CA SER A 304 -4.59 -2.32 17.12
C SER A 304 -4.14 -2.94 18.44
N SER A 305 -3.28 -3.96 18.43
CA SER A 305 -2.69 -4.55 19.64
C SER A 305 -1.81 -3.57 20.45
N GLN A 306 -1.38 -2.47 19.83
CA GLN A 306 -0.65 -1.38 20.47
C GLN A 306 -1.55 -0.22 20.90
N ASN A 307 -2.87 -0.42 20.97
CA ASN A 307 -3.86 0.61 21.23
C ASN A 307 -3.69 1.83 20.30
N ALA A 308 -3.36 1.58 19.02
CA ALA A 308 -3.08 2.60 18.03
C ALA A 308 -4.20 2.75 16.98
N ALA A 309 -5.14 1.82 16.92
CA ALA A 309 -6.33 1.89 16.07
C ALA A 309 -7.43 0.98 16.64
N LEU A 310 -8.67 1.20 16.23
CA LEU A 310 -9.74 0.23 16.40
C LEU A 310 -9.72 -0.76 15.23
N LEU A 311 -10.08 -2.01 15.48
CA LEU A 311 -10.24 -3.06 14.48
C LEU A 311 -11.64 -3.66 14.62
N ILE A 312 -12.40 -3.66 13.53
CA ILE A 312 -13.73 -4.29 13.47
C ILE A 312 -13.72 -5.25 12.28
N PRO A 313 -13.80 -6.56 12.49
CA PRO A 313 -13.93 -7.53 11.41
C PRO A 313 -15.21 -7.31 10.59
N GLU A 314 -15.16 -7.58 9.27
CA GLU A 314 -16.35 -7.41 8.41
C GLU A 314 -17.60 -8.15 8.92
N LYS A 315 -17.42 -9.33 9.50
CA LYS A 315 -18.53 -10.16 10.01
C LYS A 315 -19.25 -9.52 11.21
N ASP A 316 -18.54 -8.69 11.95
CA ASP A 316 -19.04 -8.12 13.22
C ASP A 316 -19.60 -6.67 13.03
N LEU A 317 -19.49 -6.10 11.82
CA LEU A 317 -19.89 -4.71 11.52
C LEU A 317 -21.32 -4.39 11.92
N ASN A 318 -22.29 -5.26 11.65
CA ASN A 318 -23.70 -4.99 11.98
C ASN A 318 -23.98 -4.93 13.47
N GLN A 319 -23.16 -5.58 14.29
CA GLN A 319 -23.37 -5.68 15.73
C GLN A 319 -22.51 -4.69 16.50
N GLU A 320 -21.28 -4.42 16.03
CA GLU A 320 -20.27 -3.73 16.82
C GLU A 320 -19.97 -2.31 16.33
N PHE A 321 -20.25 -1.98 15.05
CA PHE A 321 -19.80 -0.72 14.45
C PHE A 321 -20.33 0.50 15.19
N GLU A 322 -21.67 0.58 15.40
CA GLU A 322 -22.29 1.76 15.99
C GLU A 322 -21.82 2.00 17.44
N ALA A 323 -21.67 0.93 18.23
CA ALA A 323 -21.20 1.03 19.60
C ALA A 323 -19.74 1.51 19.66
N HIS A 324 -18.84 0.89 18.88
CA HIS A 324 -17.44 1.28 18.83
C HIS A 324 -17.24 2.69 18.28
N PHE A 325 -17.97 3.03 17.22
CA PHE A 325 -17.83 4.35 16.59
C PHE A 325 -18.44 5.47 17.44
N SER A 326 -19.57 5.23 18.14
CA SER A 326 -20.16 6.18 19.09
C SER A 326 -19.21 6.47 20.26
N ASN A 327 -18.59 5.43 20.81
CA ASN A 327 -17.57 5.60 21.83
C ASN A 327 -16.37 6.41 21.31
N LEU A 328 -15.85 6.07 20.12
CA LEU A 328 -14.76 6.83 19.49
C LEU A 328 -15.15 8.29 19.27
N LEU A 329 -16.37 8.56 18.81
CA LEU A 329 -16.85 9.90 18.48
C LEU A 329 -16.97 10.80 19.70
N SER A 330 -17.45 10.27 20.82
CA SER A 330 -17.71 11.01 22.08
C SER A 330 -16.48 11.09 22.99
N ASN A 331 -15.56 10.14 22.91
CA ASN A 331 -14.41 10.03 23.81
C ASN A 331 -13.16 10.69 23.23
N LYS A 332 -12.96 11.98 23.57
CA LYS A 332 -11.77 12.75 23.12
C LYS A 332 -10.44 12.16 23.61
N GLU A 333 -10.43 11.57 24.81
CA GLU A 333 -9.22 10.96 25.36
C GLU A 333 -8.81 9.74 24.53
N LEU A 334 -9.75 8.88 24.17
CA LEU A 334 -9.53 7.75 23.28
C LEU A 334 -9.01 8.23 21.92
N GLN A 335 -9.59 9.27 21.31
CA GLN A 335 -9.10 9.83 20.03
C GLN A 335 -7.65 10.29 20.14
N LEU A 336 -7.30 11.01 21.21
CA LEU A 336 -5.94 11.49 21.44
C LEU A 336 -4.96 10.32 21.68
N GLN A 337 -5.36 9.31 22.45
CA GLN A 337 -4.58 8.12 22.70
C GLN A 337 -4.27 7.36 21.40
N LEU A 338 -5.30 7.07 20.60
CA LEU A 338 -5.13 6.37 19.31
C LEU A 338 -4.23 7.17 18.38
N SER A 339 -4.46 8.48 18.24
CA SER A 339 -3.62 9.37 17.42
C SER A 339 -2.17 9.39 17.86
N LYS A 340 -1.92 9.50 19.16
CA LYS A 340 -0.55 9.48 19.72
C LYS A 340 0.14 8.14 19.48
N ASN A 341 -0.58 7.05 19.67
CA ASN A 341 0.00 5.71 19.55
C ASN A 341 0.26 5.34 18.10
N ILE A 342 -0.69 5.59 17.17
CA ILE A 342 -0.48 5.29 15.76
C ILE A 342 0.69 6.10 15.16
N LYS A 343 0.86 7.34 15.61
CA LYS A 343 1.96 8.20 15.17
C LYS A 343 3.33 7.70 15.62
N LYS A 344 3.45 6.97 16.74
CA LYS A 344 4.70 6.34 17.19
C LYS A 344 5.15 5.22 16.24
N LEU A 345 4.21 4.63 15.49
CA LEU A 345 4.48 3.55 14.53
C LEU A 345 4.90 4.10 13.15
N ALA A 346 4.87 5.41 12.96
CA ALA A 346 5.24 6.04 11.71
C ALA A 346 6.73 5.83 11.37
N LYS A 347 7.00 5.56 10.11
CA LYS A 347 8.35 5.43 9.53
C LYS A 347 8.50 6.42 8.36
N PRO A 348 8.56 7.74 8.63
CA PRO A 348 8.57 8.76 7.58
C PRO A 348 9.82 8.70 6.68
N SER A 349 10.95 8.22 7.22
CA SER A 349 12.22 8.08 6.49
C SER A 349 12.37 6.76 5.72
N ALA A 350 11.32 5.92 5.67
CA ALA A 350 11.41 4.58 5.08
C ALA A 350 11.97 4.59 3.64
N THR A 351 11.54 5.53 2.80
CA THR A 351 12.04 5.65 1.42
C THR A 351 13.54 5.94 1.40
N ASP A 352 14.00 6.88 2.23
CA ASP A 352 15.41 7.28 2.29
C ASP A 352 16.29 6.15 2.84
N GLU A 353 15.82 5.44 3.86
CA GLU A 353 16.54 4.28 4.42
C GLU A 353 16.66 3.16 3.38
N ILE A 354 15.61 2.87 2.60
CA ILE A 354 15.68 1.89 1.51
C ILE A 354 16.67 2.36 0.43
N VAL A 355 16.66 3.65 0.07
CA VAL A 355 17.60 4.22 -0.89
C VAL A 355 19.04 4.06 -0.41
N ILE A 356 19.32 4.28 0.86
CA ILE A 356 20.65 4.06 1.47
C ILE A 356 21.08 2.59 1.33
N GLU A 357 20.19 1.63 1.58
CA GLU A 357 20.53 0.20 1.40
C GLU A 357 20.80 -0.15 -0.07
N ILE A 358 20.07 0.48 -1.01
CA ILE A 358 20.32 0.32 -2.44
C ILE A 358 21.68 0.89 -2.83
N GLU A 359 22.06 2.07 -2.32
CA GLU A 359 23.36 2.69 -2.56
C GLU A 359 24.52 1.81 -2.06
N LYS A 360 24.38 1.21 -0.89
CA LYS A 360 25.36 0.25 -0.36
C LYS A 360 25.58 -0.92 -1.31
N LEU A 361 24.49 -1.46 -1.88
CA LEU A 361 24.56 -2.58 -2.83
C LEU A 361 25.15 -2.19 -4.20
N ILE A 362 25.03 -0.94 -4.63
CA ILE A 362 25.60 -0.48 -5.90
C ILE A 362 27.10 -0.21 -5.75
N ASN A 363 27.55 0.18 -4.57
CA ASN A 363 28.93 0.58 -4.30
C ASN A 363 29.79 -0.57 -3.71
N ALA A 364 29.18 -1.72 -3.38
CA ALA A 364 29.88 -2.94 -2.95
C ALA A 364 30.40 -3.73 -4.16
#